data_584a6cf046c272d56ec54dd90650fa7e
#
_entry.id   584a6cf046c272d56ec54dd90650fa7e
#
_cell.length_a   1.000
_cell.length_b   1.000
_cell.length_c   1.000
_cell.angle_alpha   90.00
_cell.angle_beta   90.00
_cell.angle_gamma   90.00
#
_symmetry.space_group_name_H-M   'P 1'
#
loop_
_entity.id
_entity.type
_entity.pdbx_description
1 polymer ?
#
loop_
_entity_poly.entity_id
_entity_poly.type
_entity_poly.pdbx_seq_one_letter_code
_entity_poly.pdbx_strand_id
1 'polypeptide(L)'
;MAPDGRFIGIEYLGPSRFQIEYDVLPHIHRLFALLPPELRRNLAQGGAVDDRFEPATIATVRDADPSESPRSSDLRTLLLASFPIEELKPMGGTLLRWLLQYRAGNFRHDDPAHVAIARLLQFIEGDLIARGHIRSDDMFFALGRSGRLG
;
A
#
# COMPACT_ATOMS: atom_id res chain seq x y z
N MET A 1 19.53 16.31 14.38
CA MET A 1 19.83 14.87 14.62
C MET A 1 21.13 14.77 15.42
N ALA A 2 21.22 13.85 16.40
CA ALA A 2 22.47 13.55 17.10
C ALA A 2 23.58 13.13 16.12
N PRO A 3 24.90 13.22 16.49
CA PRO A 3 26.00 12.87 15.56
C PRO A 3 25.88 11.48 14.94
N ASP A 4 25.35 10.50 15.67
CA ASP A 4 25.14 9.10 15.24
C ASP A 4 23.64 8.78 15.07
N GLY A 5 22.82 9.79 14.83
CA GLY A 5 21.39 9.64 14.72
C GLY A 5 20.98 8.94 13.42
N ARG A 6 20.03 8.01 13.54
CA ARG A 6 19.34 7.35 12.42
C ARG A 6 17.94 7.91 12.26
N PHE A 7 17.45 7.94 11.03
CA PHE A 7 16.06 8.20 10.72
C PHE A 7 15.41 6.87 10.30
N ILE A 8 14.51 6.34 11.11
CA ILE A 8 13.87 5.05 10.90
C ILE A 8 12.36 5.28 10.81
N GLY A 9 11.73 4.65 9.83
CA GLY A 9 10.29 4.75 9.66
C GLY A 9 9.70 3.67 8.76
N ILE A 10 8.38 3.63 8.78
CA ILE A 10 7.57 2.94 7.77
C ILE A 10 6.64 4.00 7.21
N GLU A 11 6.68 4.20 5.90
CA GLU A 11 5.90 5.23 5.23
C GLU A 11 5.32 4.73 3.91
N TYR A 12 4.19 5.32 3.54
CA TYR A 12 3.63 5.21 2.21
C TYR A 12 4.46 6.07 1.23
N LEU A 13 5.15 5.41 0.33
CA LEU A 13 6.00 6.01 -0.71
C LEU A 13 5.46 5.70 -2.12
N GLY A 14 4.19 5.34 -2.21
CA GLY A 14 3.47 5.08 -3.45
C GLY A 14 3.00 6.36 -4.16
N PRO A 15 2.13 6.22 -5.16
CA PRO A 15 1.62 7.34 -5.94
C PRO A 15 0.94 8.41 -5.08
N SER A 16 1.20 9.69 -5.41
CA SER A 16 0.58 10.82 -4.70
C SER A 16 -0.95 10.73 -4.71
N ARG A 17 -1.58 11.18 -3.62
CA ARG A 17 -3.03 11.17 -3.43
C ARG A 17 -3.64 9.76 -3.43
N PHE A 18 -2.88 8.77 -2.94
CA PHE A 18 -3.34 7.37 -2.92
C PHE A 18 -3.91 6.93 -4.27
N GLN A 19 -3.22 7.23 -5.34
CA GLN A 19 -3.61 6.72 -6.65
C GLN A 19 -2.99 5.33 -6.89
N ILE A 20 -3.55 4.61 -7.85
CA ILE A 20 -3.08 3.27 -8.22
C ILE A 20 -2.27 3.40 -9.50
N GLU A 21 -1.07 2.81 -9.54
CA GLU A 21 -0.28 2.74 -10.77
C GLU A 21 -1.04 1.95 -11.85
N TYR A 22 -0.87 2.38 -13.10
CA TYR A 22 -1.63 1.82 -14.24
C TYR A 22 -1.43 0.31 -14.41
N ASP A 23 -0.24 -0.20 -14.16
CA ASP A 23 0.12 -1.62 -14.24
C ASP A 23 -0.40 -2.45 -13.05
N VAL A 24 -0.69 -1.82 -11.92
CA VAL A 24 -1.22 -2.44 -10.70
C VAL A 24 -2.74 -2.67 -10.79
N LEU A 25 -3.48 -1.73 -11.37
CA LEU A 25 -4.94 -1.76 -11.41
C LEU A 25 -5.53 -3.04 -12.03
N PRO A 26 -5.00 -3.62 -13.13
CA PRO A 26 -5.48 -4.88 -13.67
C PRO A 26 -5.34 -6.07 -12.71
N HIS A 27 -4.30 -6.09 -11.88
CA HIS A 27 -4.12 -7.13 -10.85
C HIS A 27 -5.21 -7.01 -9.78
N ILE A 28 -5.49 -5.78 -9.31
CA ILE A 28 -6.55 -5.53 -8.34
C ILE A 28 -7.90 -5.98 -8.89
N HIS A 29 -8.27 -5.59 -10.10
CA HIS A 29 -9.54 -5.97 -10.72
C HIS A 29 -9.70 -7.49 -10.81
N ARG A 30 -8.66 -8.22 -11.24
CA ARG A 30 -8.68 -9.68 -11.36
C ARG A 30 -8.83 -10.35 -9.99
N LEU A 31 -8.04 -9.92 -9.00
CA LEU A 31 -8.11 -10.49 -7.66
C LEU A 31 -9.44 -10.17 -6.98
N PHE A 32 -9.93 -8.94 -7.13
CA PHE A 32 -11.22 -8.54 -6.59
C PHE A 32 -12.38 -9.38 -7.14
N ALA A 33 -12.39 -9.65 -8.44
CA ALA A 33 -13.41 -10.48 -9.09
C ALA A 33 -13.40 -11.95 -8.61
N LEU A 34 -12.24 -12.43 -8.10
CA LEU A 34 -12.10 -13.78 -7.55
C LEU A 34 -12.52 -13.87 -6.08
N LEU A 35 -12.68 -12.73 -5.38
CA LEU A 35 -13.13 -12.75 -3.99
C LEU A 35 -14.61 -13.19 -3.90
N PRO A 36 -14.95 -14.05 -2.94
CA PRO A 36 -16.33 -14.36 -2.62
C PRO A 36 -17.15 -13.10 -2.31
N PRO A 37 -18.46 -13.06 -2.63
CA PRO A 37 -19.31 -11.89 -2.41
C PRO A 37 -19.28 -11.35 -0.98
N GLU A 38 -19.22 -12.23 0.03
CA GLU A 38 -19.13 -11.84 1.42
C GLU A 38 -17.86 -11.08 1.77
N LEU A 39 -16.73 -11.33 1.09
CA LEU A 39 -15.48 -10.62 1.28
C LEU A 39 -15.42 -9.30 0.48
N ARG A 40 -16.34 -9.09 -0.46
CA ARG A 40 -16.47 -7.84 -1.24
C ARG A 40 -17.42 -6.83 -0.60
N ARG A 41 -17.98 -7.11 0.58
CA ARG A 41 -18.87 -6.17 1.28
C ARG A 41 -18.11 -4.90 1.67
N ASN A 42 -18.62 -3.76 1.26
CA ASN A 42 -18.08 -2.45 1.60
C ASN A 42 -18.65 -1.97 2.94
N LEU A 43 -17.87 -2.08 3.98
CA LEU A 43 -18.30 -1.73 5.34
C LEU A 43 -18.50 -0.22 5.53
N ALA A 44 -17.86 0.62 4.72
CA ALA A 44 -18.09 2.06 4.73
C ALA A 44 -19.42 2.46 4.05
N GLN A 45 -19.99 1.55 3.24
CA GLN A 45 -21.26 1.75 2.53
C GLN A 45 -22.36 0.80 3.06
N GLY A 46 -22.42 0.60 4.35
CA GLY A 46 -23.47 -0.22 4.99
C GLY A 46 -23.40 -1.72 4.66
N GLY A 47 -22.28 -2.23 4.21
CA GLY A 47 -22.07 -3.65 3.90
C GLY A 47 -22.66 -4.10 2.55
N ALA A 48 -22.97 -3.20 1.65
CA ALA A 48 -23.32 -3.54 0.26
C ALA A 48 -22.17 -4.32 -0.40
N VAL A 49 -22.53 -5.28 -1.25
CA VAL A 49 -21.55 -6.06 -2.02
C VAL A 49 -21.16 -5.25 -3.26
N ASP A 50 -19.87 -4.95 -3.39
CA ASP A 50 -19.37 -4.31 -4.61
C ASP A 50 -19.22 -5.35 -5.72
N ASP A 51 -19.81 -5.09 -6.87
CA ASP A 51 -19.69 -5.97 -8.05
C ASP A 51 -18.30 -5.90 -8.67
N ARG A 52 -17.67 -4.72 -8.59
CA ARG A 52 -16.32 -4.44 -9.11
C ARG A 52 -15.56 -3.49 -8.19
N PHE A 53 -14.25 -3.51 -8.28
CA PHE A 53 -13.42 -2.54 -7.62
C PHE A 53 -13.44 -1.21 -8.38
N GLU A 54 -13.70 -0.12 -7.65
CA GLU A 54 -13.65 1.24 -8.19
C GLU A 54 -12.57 2.04 -7.43
N PRO A 55 -11.52 2.51 -8.11
CA PRO A 55 -10.51 3.34 -7.47
C PRO A 55 -11.07 4.72 -7.10
N ALA A 56 -10.63 5.25 -5.97
CA ALA A 56 -10.93 6.63 -5.60
C ALA A 56 -10.27 7.62 -6.58
N THR A 57 -10.99 8.66 -6.96
CA THR A 57 -10.42 9.74 -7.77
C THR A 57 -9.58 10.68 -6.92
N ILE A 58 -8.67 11.43 -7.56
CA ILE A 58 -7.90 12.49 -6.87
C ILE A 58 -8.84 13.49 -6.16
N ALA A 59 -9.96 13.83 -6.80
CA ALA A 59 -10.95 14.75 -6.22
C ALA A 59 -11.54 14.14 -4.94
N THR A 60 -11.96 12.86 -4.99
CA THR A 60 -12.53 12.17 -3.82
C THR A 60 -11.53 12.12 -2.65
N VAL A 61 -10.26 11.81 -2.90
CA VAL A 61 -9.23 11.77 -1.85
C VAL A 61 -9.01 13.16 -1.26
N ARG A 62 -8.86 14.18 -2.11
CA ARG A 62 -8.63 15.56 -1.67
C ARG A 62 -9.82 16.13 -0.88
N ASP A 63 -11.04 15.81 -1.28
CA ASP A 63 -12.24 16.33 -0.63
C ASP A 63 -12.49 15.65 0.72
N ALA A 64 -12.05 14.39 0.87
CA ALA A 64 -12.09 13.67 2.15
C ALA A 64 -10.98 14.15 3.10
N ASP A 65 -9.74 14.27 2.62
CA ASP A 65 -8.60 14.79 3.38
C ASP A 65 -7.60 15.50 2.44
N PRO A 66 -7.58 16.84 2.43
CA PRO A 66 -6.63 17.61 1.62
C PRO A 66 -5.15 17.34 1.95
N SER A 67 -4.85 16.87 3.17
CA SER A 67 -3.48 16.56 3.62
C SER A 67 -3.02 15.14 3.26
N GLU A 68 -3.93 14.29 2.76
CA GLU A 68 -3.64 12.88 2.51
C GLU A 68 -2.69 12.71 1.32
N SER A 69 -1.50 12.22 1.62
CA SER A 69 -0.44 11.83 0.65
C SER A 69 -0.27 12.77 -0.55
N PRO A 70 -0.20 14.11 -0.36
CA PRO A 70 -0.22 15.07 -1.48
C PRO A 70 0.99 14.94 -2.39
N ARG A 71 2.13 14.47 -1.87
CA ARG A 71 3.43 14.37 -2.55
C ARG A 71 4.20 13.10 -2.18
N SER A 72 3.53 11.99 -1.91
CA SER A 72 4.19 10.73 -1.51
C SER A 72 5.14 10.19 -2.57
N SER A 73 4.83 10.37 -3.86
CA SER A 73 5.74 9.99 -4.96
C SER A 73 7.07 10.75 -4.93
N ASP A 74 7.05 12.02 -4.50
CA ASP A 74 8.29 12.83 -4.39
C ASP A 74 9.09 12.42 -3.15
N LEU A 75 8.40 12.03 -2.07
CA LEU A 75 9.02 11.67 -0.80
C LEU A 75 10.04 10.56 -0.96
N ARG A 76 9.74 9.52 -1.75
CA ARG A 76 10.69 8.44 -2.04
C ARG A 76 11.99 8.98 -2.63
N THR A 77 11.87 9.78 -3.68
CA THR A 77 13.03 10.36 -4.37
C THR A 77 13.84 11.26 -3.44
N LEU A 78 13.15 12.09 -2.65
CA LEU A 78 13.81 13.00 -1.70
C LEU A 78 14.53 12.25 -0.59
N LEU A 79 13.92 11.22 0.00
CA LEU A 79 14.54 10.41 1.05
C LEU A 79 15.81 9.73 0.55
N LEU A 80 15.72 9.05 -0.61
CA LEU A 80 16.84 8.30 -1.18
C LEU A 80 17.98 9.21 -1.69
N ALA A 81 17.67 10.45 -2.11
CA ALA A 81 18.67 11.42 -2.53
C ALA A 81 19.30 12.18 -1.35
N SER A 82 18.60 12.32 -0.22
CA SER A 82 19.03 13.20 0.88
C SER A 82 19.79 12.48 1.99
N PHE A 83 19.68 11.16 2.07
CA PHE A 83 20.24 10.39 3.18
C PHE A 83 20.93 9.11 2.68
N PRO A 84 22.06 8.69 3.29
CA PRO A 84 22.62 7.37 3.08
C PRO A 84 21.61 6.29 3.52
N ILE A 85 21.38 5.32 2.64
CA ILE A 85 20.48 4.20 2.91
C ILE A 85 21.26 3.14 3.69
N GLU A 86 20.85 2.83 4.92
CA GLU A 86 21.38 1.71 5.68
C GLU A 86 20.52 0.46 5.47
N GLU A 87 19.19 0.64 5.42
CA GLU A 87 18.25 -0.43 5.15
C GLU A 87 17.02 0.10 4.42
N LEU A 88 16.52 -0.67 3.46
CA LEU A 88 15.28 -0.39 2.74
C LEU A 88 14.56 -1.70 2.48
N LYS A 89 13.36 -1.87 3.04
CA LYS A 89 12.56 -3.09 2.89
C LYS A 89 11.18 -2.80 2.34
N PRO A 90 10.73 -3.53 1.31
CA PRO A 90 9.34 -3.49 0.88
C PRO A 90 8.44 -4.10 1.96
N MET A 91 7.33 -3.43 2.24
CA MET A 91 6.33 -3.83 3.23
C MET A 91 4.98 -4.19 2.60
N GLY A 92 4.86 -4.12 1.28
CA GLY A 92 3.61 -4.35 0.56
C GLY A 92 2.77 -3.08 0.43
N GLY A 93 1.47 -3.21 0.65
CA GLY A 93 0.53 -2.09 0.63
C GLY A 93 0.10 -1.65 -0.77
N THR A 94 0.43 -2.40 -1.81
CA THR A 94 0.15 -2.07 -3.21
C THR A 94 -1.12 -2.74 -3.72
N LEU A 95 -1.31 -4.05 -3.46
CA LEU A 95 -2.56 -4.75 -3.78
C LEU A 95 -3.47 -4.86 -2.57
N LEU A 96 -2.91 -5.30 -1.43
CA LEU A 96 -3.70 -5.58 -0.23
C LEU A 96 -4.39 -4.34 0.31
N ARG A 97 -3.75 -3.17 0.27
CA ARG A 97 -4.38 -1.90 0.67
C ARG A 97 -5.73 -1.72 -0.01
N TRP A 98 -5.77 -1.87 -1.32
CA TRP A 98 -6.96 -1.62 -2.13
C TRP A 98 -7.99 -2.74 -2.03
N LEU A 99 -7.55 -4.00 -2.00
CA LEU A 99 -8.43 -5.14 -1.85
C LEU A 99 -9.12 -5.17 -0.47
N LEU A 100 -8.40 -4.73 0.59
CA LEU A 100 -8.87 -4.78 1.97
C LEU A 100 -9.47 -3.45 2.46
N GLN A 101 -9.27 -2.33 1.77
CA GLN A 101 -9.84 -1.05 2.15
C GLN A 101 -11.36 -1.16 2.28
N TYR A 102 -11.88 -0.80 3.46
CA TYR A 102 -13.28 -0.96 3.86
C TYR A 102 -13.83 -2.40 3.84
N ARG A 103 -12.97 -3.41 3.66
CA ARG A 103 -13.36 -4.84 3.53
C ARG A 103 -12.62 -5.75 4.49
N ALA A 104 -11.54 -5.30 5.11
CA ALA A 104 -10.73 -6.11 6.03
C ALA A 104 -11.56 -6.76 7.14
N GLY A 105 -12.58 -6.07 7.66
CA GLY A 105 -13.49 -6.60 8.70
C GLY A 105 -14.40 -7.75 8.25
N ASN A 106 -14.46 -8.05 6.95
CA ASN A 106 -15.17 -9.23 6.46
C ASN A 106 -14.37 -10.53 6.64
N PHE A 107 -13.04 -10.41 6.80
CA PHE A 107 -12.17 -11.56 6.98
C PHE A 107 -12.19 -12.04 8.44
N ARG A 108 -12.74 -13.21 8.67
CA ARG A 108 -12.85 -13.80 9.99
C ARG A 108 -11.62 -14.66 10.28
N HIS A 109 -11.00 -14.44 11.42
CA HIS A 109 -9.81 -15.20 11.85
C HIS A 109 -10.13 -16.63 12.27
N ASP A 110 -11.39 -16.91 12.62
CA ASP A 110 -11.93 -18.23 13.00
C ASP A 110 -12.45 -19.04 11.80
N ASP A 111 -12.42 -18.45 10.58
CA ASP A 111 -12.82 -19.13 9.35
C ASP A 111 -11.58 -19.54 8.55
N PRO A 112 -11.29 -20.85 8.43
CA PRO A 112 -10.10 -21.33 7.71
C PRO A 112 -10.05 -20.89 6.25
N ALA A 113 -11.19 -20.75 5.57
CA ALA A 113 -11.24 -20.30 4.19
C ALA A 113 -10.83 -18.82 4.07
N HIS A 114 -11.34 -17.95 4.96
CA HIS A 114 -10.96 -16.55 5.00
C HIS A 114 -9.47 -16.37 5.30
N VAL A 115 -8.95 -17.15 6.25
CA VAL A 115 -7.50 -17.15 6.57
C VAL A 115 -6.66 -17.60 5.37
N ALA A 116 -7.11 -18.65 4.66
CA ALA A 116 -6.40 -19.13 3.47
C ALA A 116 -6.40 -18.09 2.34
N ILE A 117 -7.54 -17.44 2.09
CA ILE A 117 -7.65 -16.36 1.09
C ILE A 117 -6.72 -15.20 1.46
N ALA A 118 -6.74 -14.74 2.71
CA ALA A 118 -5.89 -13.63 3.16
C ALA A 118 -4.40 -13.95 2.97
N ARG A 119 -3.97 -15.17 3.33
CA ARG A 119 -2.58 -15.63 3.11
C ARG A 119 -2.22 -15.74 1.64
N LEU A 120 -3.15 -16.20 0.80
CA LEU A 120 -2.94 -16.29 -0.65
C LEU A 120 -2.75 -14.88 -1.25
N LEU A 121 -3.59 -13.92 -0.87
CA LEU A 121 -3.46 -12.53 -1.32
C LEU A 121 -2.12 -11.94 -0.89
N GLN A 122 -1.70 -12.17 0.35
CA GLN A 122 -0.40 -11.73 0.86
C GLN A 122 0.76 -12.35 0.09
N PHE A 123 0.68 -13.66 -0.20
CA PHE A 123 1.67 -14.36 -0.99
C PHE A 123 1.77 -13.79 -2.41
N ILE A 124 0.63 -13.55 -3.08
CA ILE A 124 0.58 -12.98 -4.45
C ILE A 124 1.22 -11.59 -4.47
N GLU A 125 0.87 -10.70 -3.53
CA GLU A 125 1.49 -9.38 -3.46
C GLU A 125 3.00 -9.50 -3.26
N GLY A 126 3.44 -10.31 -2.30
CA GLY A 126 4.87 -10.52 -2.01
C GLY A 126 5.64 -11.09 -3.19
N ASP A 127 5.09 -12.06 -3.91
CA ASP A 127 5.71 -12.67 -5.10
C ASP A 127 5.82 -11.66 -6.25
N LEU A 128 4.79 -10.88 -6.51
CA LEU A 128 4.82 -9.83 -7.53
C LEU A 128 5.84 -8.74 -7.22
N ILE A 129 5.97 -8.35 -5.95
CA ILE A 129 6.99 -7.39 -5.50
C ILE A 129 8.38 -7.99 -5.64
N ALA A 130 8.59 -9.21 -5.17
CA ALA A 130 9.89 -9.89 -5.21
C ALA A 130 10.41 -10.09 -6.64
N ARG A 131 9.50 -10.29 -7.60
CA ARG A 131 9.82 -10.40 -9.04
C ARG A 131 9.93 -9.05 -9.75
N GLY A 132 9.65 -7.95 -9.08
CA GLY A 132 9.69 -6.61 -9.67
C GLY A 132 8.55 -6.32 -10.64
N HIS A 133 7.45 -7.08 -10.61
CA HIS A 133 6.27 -6.83 -11.43
C HIS A 133 5.44 -5.66 -10.93
N ILE A 134 5.44 -5.43 -9.62
CA ILE A 134 4.87 -4.25 -8.98
C ILE A 134 5.85 -3.72 -7.95
N ARG A 135 5.75 -2.44 -7.59
CA ARG A 135 6.53 -1.85 -6.50
C ARG A 135 5.76 -1.95 -5.19
N SER A 136 6.49 -1.94 -4.06
CA SER A 136 5.89 -1.78 -2.74
C SER A 136 5.58 -0.32 -2.50
N ASP A 137 4.34 -0.01 -2.12
CA ASP A 137 3.94 1.34 -1.77
C ASP A 137 4.34 1.68 -0.33
N ASP A 138 4.24 0.72 0.59
CA ASP A 138 4.74 0.89 1.95
C ASP A 138 6.18 0.39 2.05
N MET A 139 7.06 1.22 2.63
CA MET A 139 8.48 0.93 2.76
C MET A 139 8.93 1.13 4.20
N PHE A 140 9.63 0.14 4.75
CA PHE A 140 10.50 0.36 5.90
C PHE A 140 11.83 0.92 5.41
N PHE A 141 12.35 1.90 6.13
CA PHE A 141 13.66 2.46 5.88
C PHE A 141 14.42 2.75 7.17
N ALA A 142 15.72 2.54 7.14
CA ALA A 142 16.68 3.07 8.07
C ALA A 142 17.70 3.89 7.28
N LEU A 143 17.79 5.17 7.58
CA LEU A 143 18.64 6.14 6.90
C LEU A 143 19.67 6.69 7.89
N GLY A 144 20.91 6.69 7.45
CA GLY A 144 22.00 7.29 8.18
C GLY A 144 22.01 8.82 8.03
N ARG A 145 22.91 9.47 8.76
CA ARG A 145 23.14 10.89 8.59
C ARG A 145 23.87 11.13 7.25
N SER A 146 23.38 12.06 6.44
CA SER A 146 24.20 12.60 5.35
C SER A 146 25.48 13.19 5.94
N GLY A 147 26.62 12.59 5.67
CA GLY A 147 27.88 13.24 5.94
C GLY A 147 27.84 14.61 5.26
N ARG A 148 28.18 15.69 5.98
CA ARG A 148 28.43 16.96 5.32
C ARG A 148 29.44 16.67 4.21
N LEU A 149 29.03 16.88 2.98
CA LEU A 149 30.00 17.12 1.92
C LEU A 149 30.74 18.38 2.38
N GLY A 150 31.96 18.16 2.91
CA GLY A 150 32.89 19.24 3.25
C GLY A 150 33.41 19.90 1.97
#